data_925c5d71f64eba6612c62b9125ee04e2
#
_entry.id   925c5d71f64eba6612c62b9125ee04e2
#
_cell.length_a   1.000
_cell.length_b   1.000
_cell.length_c   1.000
_cell.angle_alpha   90.00
_cell.angle_beta   90.00
_cell.angle_gamma   90.00
#
_symmetry.space_group_name_H-M   'P 1'
#
loop_
_entity.id
_entity.type
_entity.pdbx_description
1 polymer ?
#
loop_
_entity_poly.entity_id
_entity_poly.type
_entity_poly.pdbx_seq_one_letter_code
_entity_poly.pdbx_strand_id
1 'polypeptide(L)'
;MNDKDFIEELKRKRDEYGVTQTRLAVACGISREHYNRIEKEKLPLTEELKETLEKQIECFNPQEPLFLLIDYFRVRFPTTTDALKIIRDVLQLKADYMLYE
;
A
#
# COMPACT_ATOMS: atom_id res chain seq x y z
N MET A 1 -4.36 -10.18 -19.60
CA MET A 1 -5.46 -9.38 -19.00
C MET A 1 -5.58 -8.07 -19.75
N ASN A 2 -6.79 -7.71 -20.20
CA ASN A 2 -6.98 -6.44 -20.88
C ASN A 2 -7.12 -5.29 -19.87
N ASP A 3 -7.11 -4.06 -20.36
CA ASP A 3 -7.15 -2.88 -19.48
C ASP A 3 -8.42 -2.84 -18.63
N LYS A 4 -9.55 -3.25 -19.19
CA LYS A 4 -10.81 -3.26 -18.45
C LYS A 4 -10.77 -4.22 -17.28
N ASP A 5 -10.27 -5.43 -17.48
CA ASP A 5 -10.16 -6.43 -16.41
C ASP A 5 -9.17 -5.97 -15.35
N PHE A 6 -8.07 -5.35 -15.75
CA PHE A 6 -7.09 -4.80 -14.82
C PHE A 6 -7.71 -3.70 -13.94
N ILE A 7 -8.47 -2.79 -14.55
CA ILE A 7 -9.12 -1.69 -13.83
C ILE A 7 -10.18 -2.22 -12.86
N GLU A 8 -10.97 -3.19 -13.25
CA GLU A 8 -11.97 -3.81 -12.37
C GLU A 8 -11.32 -4.48 -11.16
N GLU A 9 -10.24 -5.21 -11.38
CA GLU A 9 -9.48 -5.83 -10.30
C GLU A 9 -8.86 -4.79 -9.37
N LEU A 10 -8.34 -3.71 -9.93
CA LEU A 10 -7.77 -2.60 -9.16
C LEU A 10 -8.81 -1.95 -8.26
N LYS A 11 -10.01 -1.68 -8.79
CA LYS A 11 -11.12 -1.13 -8.01
C LYS A 11 -11.52 -2.07 -6.88
N ARG A 12 -11.62 -3.35 -7.17
CA ARG A 12 -11.97 -4.37 -6.17
C ARG A 12 -10.96 -4.39 -5.03
N LYS A 13 -9.67 -4.39 -5.36
CA LYS A 13 -8.62 -4.37 -4.35
C LYS A 13 -8.63 -3.08 -3.54
N ARG A 14 -8.84 -1.94 -4.20
CA ARG A 14 -8.91 -0.65 -3.53
C ARG A 14 -10.06 -0.61 -2.51
N ASP A 15 -11.23 -1.11 -2.88
CA ASP A 15 -12.38 -1.18 -1.97
C ASP A 15 -12.11 -2.18 -0.83
N GLU A 16 -11.56 -3.34 -1.15
CA GLU A 16 -11.25 -4.37 -0.16
C GLU A 16 -10.23 -3.88 0.87
N TYR A 17 -9.21 -3.15 0.43
CA TYR A 17 -8.15 -2.65 1.29
C TYR A 17 -8.51 -1.31 1.97
N GLY A 18 -9.64 -0.73 1.64
CA GLY A 18 -10.06 0.55 2.21
C GLY A 18 -9.21 1.74 1.77
N VAL A 19 -8.69 1.69 0.56
CA VAL A 19 -7.82 2.74 0.01
C VAL A 19 -8.63 3.73 -0.80
N THR A 20 -8.46 5.02 -0.53
CA THR A 20 -9.12 6.07 -1.31
C THR A 20 -8.41 6.29 -2.65
N GLN A 21 -9.14 6.85 -3.62
CA GLN A 21 -8.54 7.23 -4.90
C GLN A 21 -7.36 8.18 -4.71
N THR A 22 -7.50 9.15 -3.80
CA THR A 22 -6.45 10.12 -3.50
C THR A 22 -5.19 9.44 -2.98
N ARG A 23 -5.33 8.52 -2.03
CA ARG A 23 -4.18 7.83 -1.45
C ARG A 23 -3.41 7.01 -2.49
N LEU A 24 -4.14 6.29 -3.33
CA LEU A 24 -3.49 5.49 -4.37
C LEU A 24 -2.84 6.39 -5.44
N ALA A 25 -3.51 7.46 -5.82
CA ALA A 25 -2.97 8.42 -6.78
C ALA A 25 -1.67 9.03 -6.28
N VAL A 26 -1.63 9.48 -5.02
CA VAL A 26 -0.42 10.03 -4.41
C VAL A 26 0.71 9.01 -4.41
N ALA A 27 0.40 7.77 -4.04
CA ALA A 27 1.39 6.70 -4.03
C ALA A 27 1.97 6.42 -5.42
N CYS A 28 1.19 6.62 -6.47
CA CYS A 28 1.62 6.41 -7.85
C CYS A 28 2.24 7.66 -8.50
N GLY A 29 2.23 8.80 -7.79
CA GLY A 29 2.78 10.05 -8.32
C GLY A 29 1.91 10.72 -9.36
N ILE A 30 0.59 10.48 -9.34
CA ILE A 30 -0.37 11.08 -10.27
C ILE A 30 -1.44 11.84 -9.50
N SER A 31 -2.19 12.70 -10.19
CA SER A 31 -3.29 13.43 -9.57
C SER A 31 -4.50 12.54 -9.36
N ARG A 32 -5.38 12.94 -8.43
CA ARG A 32 -6.64 12.23 -8.21
C ARG A 32 -7.50 12.24 -9.47
N GLU A 33 -7.54 13.35 -10.19
CA GLU A 33 -8.31 13.47 -11.43
C GLU A 33 -7.78 12.50 -12.49
N HIS A 34 -6.47 12.39 -12.61
CA HIS A 34 -5.83 11.45 -13.53
C HIS A 34 -6.23 10.01 -13.17
N TYR A 35 -6.12 9.66 -11.90
CA TYR A 35 -6.49 8.34 -11.42
C TYR A 35 -7.98 8.03 -11.64
N ASN A 36 -8.85 9.02 -11.37
CA ASN A 36 -10.29 8.88 -11.60
C ASN A 36 -10.61 8.58 -13.06
N ARG A 37 -9.91 9.25 -14.00
CA ARG A 37 -10.08 8.99 -15.43
C ARG A 37 -9.64 7.58 -15.81
N ILE A 38 -8.60 7.06 -15.15
CA ILE A 38 -8.15 5.69 -15.37
C ILE A 38 -9.25 4.71 -14.95
N GLU A 39 -9.85 4.87 -13.78
CA GLU A 39 -10.93 4.01 -13.31
C GLU A 39 -12.18 4.09 -14.20
N LYS A 40 -12.39 5.23 -14.83
CA LYS A 40 -13.52 5.42 -15.77
C LYS A 40 -13.20 4.99 -17.20
N GLU A 41 -12.04 4.40 -17.41
CA GLU A 41 -11.58 3.91 -18.72
C GLU A 41 -11.48 5.01 -19.78
N LYS A 42 -11.25 6.27 -19.36
CA LYS A 42 -11.12 7.42 -20.25
C LYS A 42 -9.71 7.68 -20.74
N LEU A 43 -8.73 7.02 -20.15
CA LEU A 43 -7.33 7.16 -20.53
C LEU A 43 -6.72 5.78 -20.78
N PRO A 44 -5.89 5.66 -21.83
CA PRO A 44 -5.16 4.41 -22.05
C PRO A 44 -4.13 4.18 -20.94
N LEU A 45 -3.92 2.93 -20.58
CA LEU A 45 -2.91 2.54 -19.60
C LEU A 45 -1.63 2.13 -20.30
N THR A 46 -0.51 2.71 -19.90
CA THR A 46 0.81 2.25 -20.31
C THR A 46 1.21 1.06 -19.43
N GLU A 47 2.14 0.25 -19.90
CA GLU A 47 2.66 -0.88 -19.13
C GLU A 47 3.34 -0.40 -17.83
N GLU A 48 4.08 0.72 -17.90
CA GLU A 48 4.70 1.31 -16.73
C GLU A 48 3.69 1.71 -15.66
N LEU A 49 2.58 2.33 -16.09
CA LEU A 49 1.55 2.76 -15.18
C LEU A 49 0.83 1.58 -14.54
N LYS A 50 0.57 0.51 -15.32
CA LYS A 50 -0.01 -0.73 -14.79
C LYS A 50 0.88 -1.33 -13.72
N GLU A 51 2.18 -1.43 -13.97
CA GLU A 51 3.14 -1.96 -13.00
C GLU A 51 3.16 -1.13 -11.73
N THR A 52 3.15 0.19 -11.86
CA THR A 52 3.15 1.10 -10.72
C THR A 52 1.88 0.94 -9.88
N LEU A 53 0.72 0.91 -10.54
CA LEU A 53 -0.57 0.73 -9.86
C LEU A 53 -0.62 -0.62 -9.14
N GLU A 54 -0.17 -1.68 -9.79
CA GLU A 54 -0.16 -3.02 -9.22
C GLU A 54 0.72 -3.08 -7.97
N LYS A 55 1.93 -2.53 -8.04
CA LYS A 55 2.84 -2.50 -6.90
C LYS A 55 2.30 -1.67 -5.75
N GLN A 56 1.78 -0.48 -6.05
CA GLN A 56 1.33 0.43 -5.00
C GLN A 56 0.07 -0.07 -4.31
N ILE A 57 -0.87 -0.67 -5.04
CA ILE A 57 -2.06 -1.21 -4.38
C ILE A 57 -1.72 -2.36 -3.42
N GLU A 58 -0.76 -3.20 -3.78
CA GLU A 58 -0.34 -4.29 -2.91
C GLU A 58 0.34 -3.79 -1.62
N CYS A 59 0.96 -2.60 -1.66
CA CYS A 59 1.52 -1.97 -0.46
C CYS A 59 0.45 -1.63 0.58
N PHE A 60 -0.81 -1.50 0.17
CA PHE A 60 -1.93 -1.22 1.07
C PHE A 60 -2.67 -2.48 1.51
N ASN A 61 -2.24 -3.66 1.08
CA ASN A 61 -2.88 -4.91 1.42
C ASN A 61 -2.79 -5.16 2.93
N PRO A 62 -3.93 -5.21 3.67
CA PRO A 62 -3.89 -5.40 5.12
C PRO A 62 -3.42 -6.80 5.54
N GLN A 63 -3.28 -7.72 4.60
CA GLN A 63 -2.74 -9.06 4.86
C GLN A 63 -1.21 -9.06 4.86
N GLU A 64 -0.57 -7.99 4.41
CA GLU A 64 0.89 -7.87 4.47
C GLU A 64 1.36 -7.89 5.92
N PRO A 65 2.38 -8.71 6.27
CA PRO A 65 2.88 -8.78 7.65
C PRO A 65 3.28 -7.43 8.24
N LEU A 66 3.83 -6.55 7.42
CA LEU A 66 4.23 -5.22 7.86
C LEU A 66 3.04 -4.38 8.31
N PHE A 67 1.92 -4.43 7.57
CA PHE A 67 0.69 -3.72 7.96
C PHE A 67 0.10 -4.30 9.24
N LEU A 68 0.07 -5.62 9.36
CA LEU A 68 -0.41 -6.27 10.57
C LEU A 68 0.43 -5.86 11.78
N LEU A 69 1.73 -5.76 11.62
CA LEU A 69 2.64 -5.36 12.68
C LEU A 69 2.39 -3.90 13.10
N ILE A 70 2.24 -3.01 12.12
CA ILE A 70 1.97 -1.59 12.38
C ILE A 70 0.64 -1.42 13.12
N ASP A 71 -0.41 -2.12 12.67
CA ASP A 71 -1.73 -2.05 13.33
C ASP A 71 -1.67 -2.58 14.75
N TYR A 72 -0.95 -3.67 14.97
CA TYR A 72 -0.75 -4.24 16.30
C TYR A 72 -0.13 -3.22 17.25
N PHE A 73 0.94 -2.56 16.82
CA PHE A 73 1.60 -1.54 17.63
C PHE A 73 0.74 -0.30 17.84
N ARG A 74 -0.03 0.09 16.83
CA ARG A 74 -0.92 1.25 16.93
C ARG A 74 -2.01 1.06 17.97
N VAL A 75 -2.53 -0.14 18.11
CA VAL A 75 -3.55 -0.48 19.11
C VAL A 75 -2.95 -0.57 20.51
N ARG A 76 -1.80 -1.22 20.67
CA ARG A 76 -1.18 -1.45 21.98
C ARG A 76 -0.43 -0.25 22.54
N PHE A 77 0.09 0.62 21.66
CA PHE A 77 0.92 1.75 22.04
C PHE A 77 0.34 3.01 21.44
N PRO A 78 -0.69 3.60 22.08
CA PRO A 78 -1.39 4.76 21.52
C PRO A 78 -0.55 6.03 21.43
N THR A 79 0.57 6.12 22.15
CA THR A 79 1.47 7.27 22.00
C THR A 79 2.46 7.02 20.89
N THR A 80 2.63 8.00 20.02
CA THR A 80 3.51 7.88 18.85
C THR A 80 4.96 7.59 19.25
N THR A 81 5.44 8.22 20.33
CA THR A 81 6.80 8.05 20.81
C THR A 81 7.08 6.61 21.24
N ASP A 82 6.15 6.03 22.02
CA ASP A 82 6.30 4.64 22.50
C ASP A 82 6.24 3.64 21.34
N ALA A 83 5.32 3.86 20.40
CA ALA A 83 5.21 3.00 19.24
C ALA A 83 6.48 3.01 18.39
N LEU A 84 7.04 4.18 18.13
CA LEU A 84 8.28 4.31 17.36
C LEU A 84 9.48 3.66 18.07
N LYS A 85 9.57 3.82 19.39
CA LYS A 85 10.62 3.21 20.17
C LYS A 85 10.59 1.68 20.08
N ILE A 86 9.42 1.10 20.21
CA ILE A 86 9.23 -0.36 20.15
C ILE A 86 9.52 -0.88 18.76
N ILE A 87 9.05 -0.19 17.72
CA ILE A 87 9.34 -0.57 16.33
C ILE A 87 10.86 -0.57 16.11
N ARG A 88 11.56 0.46 16.60
CA ARG A 88 13.03 0.53 16.51
C ARG A 88 13.67 -0.67 17.20
N ASP A 89 13.21 -1.01 18.41
CA ASP A 89 13.78 -2.11 19.19
C ASP A 89 13.55 -3.46 18.49
N VAL A 90 12.35 -3.67 17.92
CA VAL A 90 12.04 -4.89 17.17
C VAL A 90 12.93 -5.00 15.93
N LEU A 91 13.12 -3.91 15.20
CA LEU A 91 14.00 -3.90 14.02
C LEU A 91 15.46 -4.18 14.40
N GLN A 92 15.92 -3.66 15.54
CA GLN A 92 17.27 -3.89 16.03
C GLN A 92 17.46 -5.36 16.41
N LEU A 93 16.49 -5.96 17.09
CA LEU A 93 16.53 -7.38 17.44
C LEU A 93 16.60 -8.26 16.19
N LYS A 94 15.82 -7.92 15.18
CA LYS A 94 15.84 -8.64 13.91
C LYS A 94 17.20 -8.53 13.23
N ALA A 95 17.78 -7.33 13.22
CA ALA A 95 19.10 -7.11 12.64
C ALA A 95 20.17 -7.92 13.38
N ASP A 96 20.15 -7.90 14.72
CA ASP A 96 21.06 -8.68 15.55
C ASP A 96 20.93 -10.17 15.29
N TYR A 97 19.70 -10.67 15.18
CA TYR A 97 19.43 -12.06 14.88
C TYR A 97 20.02 -12.48 13.53
N MET A 98 19.87 -11.63 12.52
CA MET A 98 20.38 -11.90 11.19
C MET A 98 21.90 -11.91 11.12
N LEU A 99 22.58 -11.17 12.01
CA LEU A 99 24.05 -11.15 12.08
C LEU A 99 24.62 -12.46 12.61
N TYR A 100 23.85 -13.23 13.37
CA TYR A 100 24.31 -14.49 13.97
C TYR A 100 23.96 -15.72 13.15
N GLU A 101 23.27 -15.53 12.05
CA GLU A 101 23.05 -16.60 11.09
C GLU A 101 24.13 -16.63 10.02
#